data_9a2b34e30ab2e8acd1dd6550b1573785
#
_entry.id   9a2b34e30ab2e8acd1dd6550b1573785
#
_cell.length_a   1.000
_cell.length_b   1.000
_cell.length_c   1.000
_cell.angle_alpha   90.00
_cell.angle_beta   90.00
_cell.angle_gamma   90.00
#
_symmetry.space_group_name_H-M   'P 1'
#
loop_
_entity.id
_entity.type
_entity.pdbx_description
1 polymer ?
#
loop_
_entity_poly.entity_id
_entity_poly.type
_entity_poly.pdbx_seq_one_letter_code
_entity_poly.pdbx_strand_id
1 'polypeptide(L)'
;VDSLKRIALWMMAYSSKFFDLTDLCAASQTSKETMGNYITGLKTLYIIDEVPAWVENDYAKICKRPKFFASDSGLLANLLGWDEDSIYYNADSCGKLIETWVYHELASLAEMDLGYEIFQYRDTSKREIDFIIKNSSNDLLGIEVKSGMVNSDDFKHLKWFGSKFAKSKFTGIVLYAGNEILQFGDGYYAVPLSALAI
;
A
#
# COMPACT_ATOMS: atom_id res chain seq x y z
N VAL A 1 -16.53 -23.61 4.02
CA VAL A 1 -15.83 -22.94 5.14
C VAL A 1 -14.32 -22.98 4.93
N ASP A 2 -13.73 -24.14 4.61
CA ASP A 2 -12.28 -24.28 4.47
C ASP A 2 -11.71 -23.47 3.30
N SER A 3 -12.45 -23.33 2.20
CA SER A 3 -12.01 -22.54 1.04
C SER A 3 -11.92 -21.05 1.36
N LEU A 4 -12.90 -20.48 2.06
CA LEU A 4 -12.88 -19.07 2.44
C LEU A 4 -11.73 -18.76 3.41
N LYS A 5 -11.53 -19.60 4.43
CA LYS A 5 -10.41 -19.45 5.38
C LYS A 5 -9.07 -19.48 4.65
N ARG A 6 -8.89 -20.41 3.72
CA ARG A 6 -7.67 -20.54 2.94
C ARG A 6 -7.43 -19.32 2.05
N ILE A 7 -8.48 -18.80 1.41
CA ILE A 7 -8.39 -17.60 0.58
C ILE A 7 -8.10 -16.37 1.46
N ALA A 8 -8.73 -16.23 2.62
CA ALA A 8 -8.41 -15.16 3.55
C ALA A 8 -6.93 -15.18 3.97
N LEU A 9 -6.40 -16.34 4.35
CA LEU A 9 -4.97 -16.49 4.67
C LEU A 9 -4.05 -16.11 3.51
N TRP A 10 -4.44 -16.46 2.27
CA TRP A 10 -3.70 -16.04 1.07
C TRP A 10 -3.73 -14.54 0.88
N MET A 11 -4.90 -13.92 1.00
CA MET A 11 -5.01 -12.46 0.91
C MET A 11 -4.16 -11.75 1.97
N MET A 12 -4.10 -12.29 3.19
CA MET A 12 -3.19 -11.81 4.24
C MET A 12 -1.72 -11.96 3.81
N ALA A 13 -1.33 -13.14 3.32
CA ALA A 13 0.04 -13.38 2.86
C ALA A 13 0.47 -12.45 1.72
N TYR A 14 -0.48 -11.97 0.92
CA TYR A 14 -0.26 -11.00 -0.15
C TYR A 14 -0.62 -9.55 0.21
N SER A 15 -0.88 -9.26 1.48
CA SER A 15 -1.05 -7.86 1.91
C SER A 15 0.15 -7.02 1.48
N SER A 16 -0.09 -5.82 0.99
CA SER A 16 0.92 -4.90 0.45
C SER A 16 1.68 -5.37 -0.81
N LYS A 17 1.31 -6.51 -1.40
CA LYS A 17 1.99 -7.04 -2.60
C LYS A 17 1.06 -7.05 -3.81
N PHE A 18 1.68 -7.02 -5.00
CA PHE A 18 0.96 -7.27 -6.25
C PHE A 18 0.91 -8.78 -6.52
N PHE A 19 -0.25 -9.27 -6.88
CA PHE A 19 -0.41 -10.66 -7.30
C PHE A 19 -1.31 -10.76 -8.54
N ASP A 20 -1.23 -11.90 -9.22
CA ASP A 20 -2.16 -12.21 -10.30
C ASP A 20 -3.33 -13.02 -9.76
N LEU A 21 -4.54 -12.52 -9.98
CA LEU A 21 -5.76 -13.24 -9.61
C LEU A 21 -5.83 -14.63 -10.27
N THR A 22 -5.24 -14.77 -11.46
CA THR A 22 -5.20 -16.04 -12.18
C THR A 22 -4.34 -17.06 -11.44
N ASP A 23 -3.20 -16.63 -10.89
CA ASP A 23 -2.32 -17.51 -10.11
C ASP A 23 -3.01 -17.94 -8.82
N LEU A 24 -3.73 -17.02 -8.17
CA LEU A 24 -4.52 -17.31 -6.98
C LEU A 24 -5.64 -18.32 -7.27
N CYS A 25 -6.36 -18.14 -8.39
CA CYS A 25 -7.39 -19.08 -8.83
C CYS A 25 -6.82 -20.48 -9.10
N ALA A 26 -5.68 -20.56 -9.79
CA ALA A 26 -5.01 -21.82 -10.11
C ALA A 26 -4.58 -22.58 -8.84
N ALA A 27 -3.93 -21.88 -7.93
CA ALA A 27 -3.44 -22.50 -6.69
C ALA A 27 -4.56 -22.91 -5.72
N SER A 28 -5.68 -22.17 -5.71
CA SER A 28 -6.86 -22.50 -4.89
C SER A 28 -7.84 -23.47 -5.56
N GLN A 29 -7.60 -23.80 -6.83
CA GLN A 29 -8.53 -24.60 -7.67
C GLN A 29 -9.94 -23.98 -7.70
N THR A 30 -10.00 -22.64 -7.77
CA THR A 30 -11.25 -21.87 -7.67
C THR A 30 -11.48 -21.11 -8.98
N SER A 31 -12.74 -21.01 -9.44
CA SER A 31 -13.05 -20.18 -10.60
C SER A 31 -12.85 -18.69 -10.32
N LYS A 32 -12.61 -17.90 -11.37
CA LYS A 32 -12.48 -16.43 -11.24
C LYS A 32 -13.72 -15.79 -10.63
N GLU A 33 -14.91 -16.29 -10.97
CA GLU A 33 -16.19 -15.82 -10.44
C GLU A 33 -16.28 -16.09 -8.92
N THR A 34 -15.99 -17.32 -8.50
CA THR A 34 -16.00 -17.67 -7.08
C THR A 34 -14.95 -16.91 -6.29
N MET A 35 -13.75 -16.73 -6.85
CA MET A 35 -12.70 -15.92 -6.24
C MET A 35 -13.13 -14.46 -6.08
N GLY A 36 -13.76 -13.87 -7.12
CA GLY A 36 -14.32 -12.51 -7.05
C GLY A 36 -15.35 -12.36 -5.93
N ASN A 37 -16.23 -13.35 -5.77
CA ASN A 37 -17.23 -13.36 -4.70
C ASN A 37 -16.57 -13.43 -3.31
N TYR A 38 -15.52 -14.24 -3.14
CA TYR A 38 -14.78 -14.30 -1.88
C TYR A 38 -14.07 -12.98 -1.56
N ILE A 39 -13.39 -12.36 -2.54
CA ILE A 39 -12.74 -11.06 -2.36
C ILE A 39 -13.78 -9.99 -2.00
N THR A 40 -14.91 -9.96 -2.69
CA THR A 40 -16.02 -9.04 -2.37
C THR A 40 -16.54 -9.27 -0.95
N GLY A 41 -16.71 -10.52 -0.54
CA GLY A 41 -17.11 -10.86 0.83
C GLY A 41 -16.11 -10.38 1.87
N LEU A 42 -14.81 -10.61 1.65
CA LEU A 42 -13.76 -10.17 2.56
C LEU A 42 -13.68 -8.63 2.67
N LYS A 43 -13.89 -7.91 1.55
CA LYS A 43 -14.00 -6.44 1.54
C LYS A 43 -15.23 -5.96 2.31
N THR A 44 -16.38 -6.59 2.10
CA THR A 44 -17.64 -6.25 2.80
C THR A 44 -17.54 -6.47 4.31
N LEU A 45 -16.75 -7.45 4.73
CA LEU A 45 -16.48 -7.75 6.15
C LEU A 45 -15.33 -6.93 6.73
N TYR A 46 -14.77 -5.99 5.97
CA TYR A 46 -13.63 -5.16 6.38
C TYR A 46 -12.42 -6.00 6.86
N ILE A 47 -12.17 -7.13 6.19
CA ILE A 47 -11.00 -7.98 6.45
C ILE A 47 -9.83 -7.57 5.57
N ILE A 48 -10.13 -7.14 4.34
CA ILE A 48 -9.17 -6.61 3.37
C ILE A 48 -9.72 -5.34 2.74
N ASP A 49 -8.81 -4.45 2.35
CA ASP A 49 -9.09 -3.27 1.57
C ASP A 49 -8.36 -3.31 0.24
N GLU A 50 -8.84 -2.51 -0.71
CA GLU A 50 -8.31 -2.41 -2.06
C GLU A 50 -7.87 -0.99 -2.36
N VAL A 51 -6.58 -0.82 -2.65
CA VAL A 51 -6.01 0.46 -3.08
C VAL A 51 -5.89 0.47 -4.59
N PRO A 52 -6.67 1.31 -5.30
CA PRO A 52 -6.65 1.38 -6.75
C PRO A 52 -5.32 1.94 -7.26
N ALA A 53 -4.99 1.60 -8.51
CA ALA A 53 -3.83 2.19 -9.16
C ALA A 53 -4.10 3.67 -9.51
N TRP A 54 -3.12 4.54 -9.24
CA TRP A 54 -3.14 5.89 -9.77
C TRP A 54 -2.91 5.87 -11.29
N VAL A 55 -3.72 6.60 -12.01
CA VAL A 55 -3.62 6.76 -13.46
C VAL A 55 -4.02 8.18 -13.86
N GLU A 56 -3.37 8.70 -14.87
CA GLU A 56 -3.65 10.05 -15.36
C GLU A 56 -5.03 10.16 -16.05
N ASN A 57 -5.57 9.04 -16.54
CA ASN A 57 -6.81 8.96 -17.28
C ASN A 57 -7.75 7.91 -16.67
N ASP A 58 -9.00 8.27 -16.43
CA ASP A 58 -10.00 7.40 -15.78
C ASP A 58 -10.25 6.08 -16.53
N TYR A 59 -10.12 6.06 -17.86
CA TYR A 59 -10.23 4.81 -18.64
C TYR A 59 -9.11 3.80 -18.33
N ALA A 60 -7.95 4.26 -17.89
CA ALA A 60 -6.84 3.38 -17.52
C ALA A 60 -7.00 2.77 -16.13
N LYS A 61 -7.89 3.29 -15.27
CA LYS A 61 -8.17 2.72 -13.92
C LYS A 61 -8.67 1.29 -14.01
N ILE A 62 -9.47 0.97 -15.03
CA ILE A 62 -10.09 -0.34 -15.21
C ILE A 62 -9.06 -1.42 -15.60
N CYS A 63 -7.93 -1.02 -16.18
CA CYS A 63 -6.92 -1.93 -16.73
C CYS A 63 -5.74 -2.21 -15.78
N LYS A 64 -5.58 -1.44 -14.70
CA LYS A 64 -4.47 -1.60 -13.77
C LYS A 64 -4.89 -2.38 -12.53
N ARG A 65 -3.98 -3.28 -12.10
CA ARG A 65 -4.21 -4.12 -10.93
C ARG A 65 -4.17 -3.28 -9.65
N PRO A 66 -5.14 -3.45 -8.76
CA PRO A 66 -5.08 -2.85 -7.43
C PRO A 66 -4.03 -3.56 -6.56
N LYS A 67 -3.68 -2.93 -5.45
CA LYS A 67 -2.92 -3.51 -4.34
C LYS A 67 -3.90 -3.78 -3.20
N PHE A 68 -3.80 -4.93 -2.55
CA PHE A 68 -4.67 -5.27 -1.42
C PHE A 68 -3.91 -5.15 -0.12
N PHE A 69 -4.60 -4.72 0.91
CA PHE A 69 -4.09 -4.62 2.27
C PHE A 69 -5.01 -5.36 3.23
N ALA A 70 -4.46 -5.99 4.26
CA ALA A 70 -5.24 -6.36 5.42
C ALA A 70 -5.76 -5.10 6.09
N SER A 71 -6.98 -5.11 6.57
CA SER A 71 -7.58 -3.92 7.21
C SER A 71 -7.04 -3.65 8.61
N ASP A 72 -6.27 -4.60 9.18
CA ASP A 72 -5.62 -4.47 10.48
C ASP A 72 -4.30 -5.23 10.50
N SER A 73 -3.21 -4.56 10.95
CA SER A 73 -1.88 -5.15 10.98
C SER A 73 -1.70 -6.21 12.08
N GLY A 74 -2.41 -6.09 13.21
CA GLY A 74 -2.42 -7.10 14.25
C GLY A 74 -3.17 -8.36 13.83
N LEU A 75 -4.30 -8.21 13.13
CA LEU A 75 -5.01 -9.33 12.50
C LEU A 75 -4.12 -10.03 11.46
N LEU A 76 -3.40 -9.28 10.64
CA LEU A 76 -2.44 -9.81 9.67
C LEU A 76 -1.39 -10.68 10.36
N ALA A 77 -0.71 -10.15 11.37
CA ALA A 77 0.33 -10.86 12.11
C ALA A 77 -0.21 -12.14 12.78
N ASN A 78 -1.37 -12.03 13.42
CA ASN A 78 -2.01 -13.17 14.09
C ASN A 78 -2.40 -14.29 13.13
N LEU A 79 -3.04 -13.96 12.00
CA LEU A 79 -3.48 -14.96 11.03
C LEU A 79 -2.32 -15.65 10.32
N LEU A 80 -1.18 -14.96 10.15
CA LEU A 80 0.03 -15.54 9.56
C LEU A 80 0.93 -16.23 10.60
N GLY A 81 0.54 -16.19 11.89
CA GLY A 81 1.29 -16.81 12.97
C GLY A 81 2.63 -16.11 13.23
N TRP A 82 2.72 -14.81 12.98
CA TRP A 82 3.95 -14.04 13.22
C TRP A 82 4.06 -13.63 14.68
N ASP A 83 5.19 -13.94 15.26
CA ASP A 83 5.66 -13.42 16.53
C ASP A 83 6.69 -12.28 16.34
N GLU A 84 7.16 -11.70 17.42
CA GLU A 84 8.14 -10.60 17.39
C GLU A 84 9.43 -11.01 16.64
N ASP A 85 9.92 -12.22 16.85
CA ASP A 85 11.12 -12.74 16.21
C ASP A 85 10.92 -12.90 14.70
N SER A 86 9.78 -13.43 14.28
CA SER A 86 9.40 -13.56 12.87
C SER A 86 9.37 -12.22 12.15
N ILE A 87 8.91 -11.17 12.83
CA ILE A 87 8.86 -9.81 12.28
C ILE A 87 10.25 -9.18 12.28
N TYR A 88 10.99 -9.31 13.39
CA TYR A 88 12.29 -8.66 13.56
C TYR A 88 13.37 -9.22 12.61
N TYR A 89 13.42 -10.54 12.43
CA TYR A 89 14.45 -11.20 11.63
C TYR A 89 14.07 -11.42 10.16
N ASN A 90 12.83 -11.14 9.76
CA ASN A 90 12.38 -11.30 8.38
C ASN A 90 11.98 -9.95 7.78
N ALA A 91 12.84 -9.41 6.91
CA ALA A 91 12.63 -8.11 6.27
C ALA A 91 11.33 -8.04 5.43
N ASP A 92 10.89 -9.15 4.82
CA ASP A 92 9.63 -9.19 4.04
C ASP A 92 8.41 -9.11 4.97
N SER A 93 8.42 -9.84 6.08
CA SER A 93 7.36 -9.79 7.09
C SER A 93 7.29 -8.40 7.75
N CYS A 94 8.45 -7.85 8.13
CA CYS A 94 8.56 -6.51 8.70
C CYS A 94 8.05 -5.44 7.73
N GLY A 95 8.51 -5.46 6.48
CA GLY A 95 8.08 -4.50 5.46
C GLY A 95 6.58 -4.56 5.20
N LYS A 96 6.02 -5.77 5.06
CA LYS A 96 4.59 -6.00 4.86
C LYS A 96 3.75 -5.47 6.02
N LEU A 97 4.18 -5.72 7.26
CA LEU A 97 3.48 -5.26 8.45
C LEU A 97 3.47 -3.74 8.53
N ILE A 98 4.62 -3.10 8.30
CA ILE A 98 4.77 -1.64 8.32
C ILE A 98 3.95 -1.00 7.19
N GLU A 99 4.03 -1.50 5.95
CA GLU A 99 3.21 -0.96 4.84
C GLU A 99 1.71 -1.10 5.13
N THR A 100 1.28 -2.23 5.72
CA THR A 100 -0.12 -2.45 6.11
C THR A 100 -0.56 -1.48 7.20
N TRP A 101 0.28 -1.27 8.21
CA TRP A 101 0.01 -0.30 9.27
C TRP A 101 -0.06 1.13 8.71
N VAL A 102 0.90 1.53 7.87
CA VAL A 102 0.89 2.85 7.22
C VAL A 102 -0.39 3.04 6.39
N TYR A 103 -0.80 2.02 5.63
CA TYR A 103 -2.05 2.08 4.89
C TYR A 103 -3.24 2.38 5.81
N HIS A 104 -3.33 1.68 6.94
CA HIS A 104 -4.43 1.84 7.90
C HIS A 104 -4.48 3.26 8.48
N GLU A 105 -3.33 3.83 8.87
CA GLU A 105 -3.25 5.21 9.34
C GLU A 105 -3.69 6.21 8.25
N LEU A 106 -3.20 6.03 7.03
CA LEU A 106 -3.56 6.90 5.90
C LEU A 106 -5.04 6.78 5.54
N ALA A 107 -5.62 5.58 5.55
CA ALA A 107 -7.03 5.35 5.28
C ALA A 107 -7.91 6.03 6.34
N SER A 108 -7.55 5.91 7.61
CA SER A 108 -8.25 6.58 8.71
C SER A 108 -8.23 8.10 8.55
N LEU A 109 -7.09 8.69 8.20
CA LEU A 109 -6.98 10.14 7.94
C LEU A 109 -7.81 10.57 6.72
N ALA A 110 -7.83 9.78 5.66
CA ALA A 110 -8.61 10.08 4.46
C ALA A 110 -10.12 10.00 4.70
N GLU A 111 -10.58 9.10 5.58
CA GLU A 111 -12.00 9.01 5.99
C GLU A 111 -12.44 10.20 6.85
N MET A 112 -11.54 10.74 7.66
CA MET A 112 -11.83 11.93 8.48
C MET A 112 -11.98 13.21 7.64
N ASP A 113 -11.31 13.28 6.49
CA ASP A 113 -11.40 14.39 5.54
C ASP A 113 -11.81 13.86 4.16
N LEU A 114 -13.08 14.04 3.79
CA LEU A 114 -13.70 13.55 2.55
C LEU A 114 -13.07 14.07 1.24
N GLY A 115 -12.02 14.87 1.33
CA GLY A 115 -11.33 15.45 0.19
C GLY A 115 -10.10 14.65 -0.31
N TYR A 116 -9.75 13.55 0.33
CA TYR A 116 -8.54 12.77 -0.02
C TYR A 116 -8.89 11.43 -0.64
N GLU A 117 -8.15 11.08 -1.71
CA GLU A 117 -8.19 9.77 -2.37
C GLU A 117 -6.82 9.11 -2.26
N ILE A 118 -6.78 7.81 -1.94
CA ILE A 118 -5.55 7.02 -1.82
C ILE A 118 -5.43 6.10 -3.03
N PHE A 119 -4.27 6.11 -3.66
CA PHE A 119 -3.88 5.26 -4.78
C PHE A 119 -2.51 4.64 -4.53
N GLN A 120 -2.16 3.63 -5.28
CA GLN A 120 -0.79 3.13 -5.45
C GLN A 120 -0.31 3.40 -6.87
N TYR A 121 1.01 3.37 -7.09
CA TYR A 121 1.55 3.52 -8.44
C TYR A 121 2.53 2.40 -8.78
N ARG A 122 2.34 1.78 -9.94
CA ARG A 122 3.33 0.90 -10.55
C ARG A 122 3.23 0.98 -12.06
N ASP A 123 4.39 1.05 -12.74
CA ASP A 123 4.47 1.06 -14.20
C ASP A 123 5.14 -0.19 -14.78
N THR A 124 5.18 -0.26 -16.11
CA THR A 124 5.82 -1.36 -16.85
C THR A 124 7.34 -1.40 -16.68
N SER A 125 7.96 -0.29 -16.28
CA SER A 125 9.38 -0.20 -15.97
C SER A 125 9.70 -0.58 -14.52
N LYS A 126 8.71 -1.13 -13.79
CA LYS A 126 8.80 -1.54 -12.38
C LYS A 126 9.09 -0.39 -11.41
N ARG A 127 8.80 0.88 -11.82
CA ARG A 127 8.79 1.98 -10.87
C ARG A 127 7.54 1.87 -10.03
N GLU A 128 7.71 1.91 -8.73
CA GLU A 128 6.65 1.74 -7.75
C GLU A 128 6.68 2.89 -6.75
N ILE A 129 5.52 3.34 -6.32
CA ILE A 129 5.31 4.22 -5.17
C ILE A 129 4.19 3.61 -4.36
N ASP A 130 4.44 3.41 -3.06
CA ASP A 130 3.52 2.67 -2.21
C ASP A 130 2.16 3.35 -2.11
N PHE A 131 2.15 4.68 -1.91
CA PHE A 131 0.90 5.45 -1.85
C PHE A 131 1.03 6.78 -2.60
N ILE A 132 -0.02 7.13 -3.32
CA ILE A 132 -0.26 8.46 -3.87
C ILE A 132 -1.55 8.97 -3.24
N ILE A 133 -1.46 10.08 -2.52
CA ILE A 133 -2.63 10.75 -1.96
C ILE A 133 -2.93 11.98 -2.82
N LYS A 134 -4.17 12.09 -3.23
CA LYS A 134 -4.67 13.21 -4.03
C LYS A 134 -5.73 13.95 -3.24
N ASN A 135 -5.62 15.27 -3.16
CA ASN A 135 -6.64 16.11 -2.56
C ASN A 135 -7.63 16.68 -3.61
N SER A 136 -8.66 17.36 -3.14
CA SER A 136 -9.68 18.01 -3.98
C SER A 136 -9.11 19.10 -4.91
N SER A 137 -7.95 19.68 -4.57
CA SER A 137 -7.24 20.66 -5.41
C SER A 137 -6.32 20.02 -6.46
N ASN A 138 -6.32 18.68 -6.56
CA ASN A 138 -5.42 17.89 -7.38
C ASN A 138 -3.92 18.02 -7.01
N ASP A 139 -3.60 18.47 -5.78
CA ASP A 139 -2.25 18.31 -5.27
C ASP A 139 -1.99 16.84 -4.96
N LEU A 140 -0.76 16.43 -5.16
CA LEU A 140 -0.35 15.04 -4.98
C LEU A 140 0.73 14.93 -3.90
N LEU A 141 0.56 13.95 -3.02
CA LEU A 141 1.55 13.50 -2.06
C LEU A 141 1.96 12.07 -2.42
N GLY A 142 3.21 11.85 -2.76
CA GLY A 142 3.76 10.51 -2.95
C GLY A 142 4.45 10.03 -1.68
N ILE A 143 4.17 8.79 -1.27
CA ILE A 143 4.73 8.17 -0.06
C ILE A 143 5.38 6.85 -0.41
N GLU A 144 6.63 6.69 -0.01
CA GLU A 144 7.39 5.43 0.05
C GLU A 144 7.58 5.02 1.50
N VAL A 145 7.55 3.74 1.79
CA VAL A 145 7.70 3.19 3.14
C VAL A 145 9.00 2.39 3.24
N LYS A 146 9.79 2.65 4.25
CA LYS A 146 11.07 1.97 4.52
C LYS A 146 11.15 1.50 5.96
N SER A 147 11.43 0.22 6.16
CA SER A 147 11.66 -0.37 7.49
C SER A 147 13.04 -0.08 8.08
N GLY A 148 13.91 0.61 7.33
CA GLY A 148 15.29 0.93 7.73
C GLY A 148 15.64 2.40 7.59
N MET A 149 16.94 2.66 7.43
CA MET A 149 17.46 4.01 7.19
C MET A 149 17.16 4.47 5.77
N VAL A 150 17.07 5.78 5.58
CA VAL A 150 16.77 6.44 4.32
C VAL A 150 18.02 7.02 3.66
N ASN A 151 18.06 7.02 2.34
CA ASN A 151 19.09 7.66 1.53
C ASN A 151 18.49 8.38 0.30
N SER A 152 19.30 9.08 -0.48
CA SER A 152 18.86 9.88 -1.63
C SER A 152 18.19 9.05 -2.74
N ASP A 153 18.58 7.79 -2.89
CA ASP A 153 18.06 6.90 -3.95
C ASP A 153 16.61 6.47 -3.68
N ASP A 154 16.19 6.49 -2.41
CA ASP A 154 14.82 6.16 -2.03
C ASP A 154 13.81 7.17 -2.61
N PHE A 155 14.25 8.37 -2.97
CA PHE A 155 13.41 9.40 -3.58
C PHE A 155 13.36 9.36 -5.10
N LYS A 156 14.09 8.48 -5.77
CA LYS A 156 14.20 8.49 -7.25
C LYS A 156 12.86 8.32 -7.96
N HIS A 157 11.99 7.44 -7.48
CA HIS A 157 10.67 7.20 -8.06
C HIS A 157 9.71 8.34 -7.76
N LEU A 158 9.74 8.90 -6.55
CA LEU A 158 8.97 10.08 -6.16
C LEU A 158 9.34 11.30 -7.01
N LYS A 159 10.64 11.58 -7.18
CA LYS A 159 11.14 12.68 -8.03
C LYS A 159 10.72 12.51 -9.48
N TRP A 160 10.87 11.30 -10.01
CA TRP A 160 10.43 11.00 -11.36
C TRP A 160 8.91 11.18 -11.51
N PHE A 161 8.11 10.68 -10.59
CA PHE A 161 6.66 10.80 -10.63
C PHE A 161 6.21 12.26 -10.56
N GLY A 162 6.73 13.02 -9.61
CA GLY A 162 6.43 14.44 -9.44
C GLY A 162 6.76 15.23 -10.70
N SER A 163 7.93 14.98 -11.32
CA SER A 163 8.34 15.68 -12.55
C SER A 163 7.44 15.35 -13.75
N LYS A 164 6.83 14.17 -13.80
CA LYS A 164 6.04 13.71 -14.93
C LYS A 164 4.55 14.02 -14.80
N PHE A 165 3.98 13.88 -13.61
CA PHE A 165 2.53 13.85 -13.43
C PHE A 165 1.96 14.98 -12.61
N ALA A 166 2.77 15.70 -11.82
CA ALA A 166 2.27 16.79 -11.01
C ALA A 166 1.91 17.99 -11.91
N LYS A 167 0.62 18.26 -11.98
CA LYS A 167 0.05 19.46 -12.68
C LYS A 167 -0.11 20.63 -11.71
N SER A 168 -0.07 20.36 -10.41
CA SER A 168 -0.19 21.27 -9.29
C SER A 168 1.00 21.03 -8.35
N LYS A 169 0.78 21.09 -7.04
CA LYS A 169 1.82 20.84 -6.06
C LYS A 169 2.08 19.34 -5.91
N PHE A 170 3.35 18.94 -5.85
CA PHE A 170 3.78 17.61 -5.47
C PHE A 170 4.70 17.66 -4.25
N THR A 171 4.43 16.78 -3.29
CA THR A 171 5.33 16.52 -2.16
C THR A 171 5.68 15.04 -2.14
N GLY A 172 6.95 14.72 -1.97
CA GLY A 172 7.43 13.35 -1.85
C GLY A 172 7.90 13.06 -0.42
N ILE A 173 7.35 12.03 0.21
CA ILE A 173 7.72 11.60 1.56
C ILE A 173 8.25 10.17 1.52
N VAL A 174 9.36 9.93 2.20
CA VAL A 174 9.78 8.59 2.59
C VAL A 174 9.52 8.43 4.09
N LEU A 175 8.57 7.57 4.45
CA LEU A 175 8.33 7.17 5.84
C LEU A 175 9.39 6.14 6.23
N TYR A 176 10.11 6.36 7.34
CA TYR A 176 11.26 5.54 7.69
C TYR A 176 11.40 5.29 9.21
N ALA A 177 12.23 4.33 9.59
CA ALA A 177 12.43 3.92 10.99
C ALA A 177 13.44 4.81 11.73
N GLY A 178 13.52 6.10 11.41
CA GLY A 178 14.36 7.07 12.13
C GLY A 178 13.55 7.95 13.07
N ASN A 179 14.22 8.95 13.63
CA ASN A 179 13.65 9.83 14.68
C ASN A 179 13.58 11.31 14.27
N GLU A 180 14.10 11.66 13.08
CA GLU A 180 14.22 13.06 12.66
C GLU A 180 13.56 13.28 11.31
N ILE A 181 13.02 14.48 11.08
CA ILE A 181 12.59 14.90 9.75
C ILE A 181 13.82 15.42 9.00
N LEU A 182 14.13 14.79 7.86
CA LEU A 182 15.26 15.14 7.01
C LEU A 182 14.77 15.64 5.65
N GLN A 183 15.41 16.68 5.12
CA GLN A 183 15.09 17.23 3.80
C GLN A 183 16.05 16.69 2.73
N PHE A 184 15.50 16.13 1.64
CA PHE A 184 16.24 15.58 0.50
C PHE A 184 16.06 16.35 -0.81
N GLY A 185 15.62 17.60 -0.71
CA GLY A 185 15.36 18.51 -1.81
C GLY A 185 14.10 19.33 -1.55
N ASP A 186 13.80 20.26 -2.45
CA ASP A 186 12.58 21.07 -2.34
C ASP A 186 11.33 20.20 -2.55
N GLY A 187 10.49 20.12 -1.52
CA GLY A 187 9.29 19.28 -1.50
C GLY A 187 9.55 17.78 -1.24
N TYR A 188 10.77 17.37 -0.83
CA TYR A 188 11.10 15.97 -0.54
C TYR A 188 11.65 15.78 0.86
N TYR A 189 10.97 14.95 1.67
CA TYR A 189 11.26 14.78 3.09
C TYR A 189 11.28 13.31 3.48
N ALA A 190 12.23 12.92 4.33
CA ALA A 190 12.12 11.71 5.12
C ALA A 190 11.44 12.06 6.45
N VAL A 191 10.43 11.28 6.82
CA VAL A 191 9.60 11.51 8.01
C VAL A 191 9.57 10.23 8.83
N PRO A 192 9.79 10.29 10.15
CA PRO A 192 9.68 9.12 11.01
C PRO A 192 8.30 8.45 10.90
N LEU A 193 8.26 7.12 10.89
CA LEU A 193 7.02 6.35 10.98
C LEU A 193 6.19 6.76 12.22
N SER A 194 6.86 7.07 13.33
CA SER A 194 6.22 7.52 14.57
C SER A 194 5.42 8.83 14.42
N ALA A 195 5.64 9.61 13.37
CA ALA A 195 4.85 10.81 13.10
C ALA A 195 3.41 10.52 12.64
N LEU A 196 3.11 9.27 12.25
CA LEU A 196 1.75 8.82 11.93
C LEU A 196 0.99 8.27 13.15
N ALA A 197 1.70 7.89 14.20
CA ALA A 197 1.08 7.41 15.43
C ALA A 197 0.47 8.61 16.17
N ILE A 198 -0.82 8.81 16.05
CA ILE A 198 -1.60 9.87 16.73
C ILE A 198 -2.28 9.30 17.98
#